data_64d85796e1f2c79b9e75a4bfa75b292e
#
_entry.id   64d85796e1f2c79b9e75a4bfa75b292e
#
_cell.length_a   1.000
_cell.length_b   1.000
_cell.length_c   1.000
_cell.angle_alpha   90.00
_cell.angle_beta   90.00
_cell.angle_gamma   90.00
#
_symmetry.space_group_name_H-M   'P 1'
#
loop_
_entity.id
_entity.type
_entity.pdbx_description
1 polymer ?
#
loop_
_entity_poly.entity_id
_entity_poly.type
_entity_poly.pdbx_seq_one_letter_code
_entity_poly.pdbx_strand_id
1 'polypeptide(L)'
;MNLLYTLALTSVYIFNSQGQYLSVGEDGKPVLSKKPVAMEVTDATETPQKEVGRKNFNGTDIKWILKPSADRTYTLGYQDSNAYSTAFVYTQNGTIATSYEEPAATFKPGQWTVSTQPLTQEVVLDEKAKYTHPTFSANIPYVDVTLKRTLYADEWNTLCLPFPLSASQIAETWGEATKVAEFVSKSETRAIFDYCNEIEAGKPCLICPERVTETQVYKFAGIDANTWAESDSPEHRVGDIKFVGFYEPTLVKKGSYAFGDVNTLYHLDIDMNANGYRCYLEDITGTRRQLTWGFDDNTTGIDGTFVKPEAPKVGNIYTVNGQLVRRNSTAAGLAPGVYIMNGIKLIVK
;
A
#
# COMPACT_ATOMS: atom_id res chain seq x y z
N MET A 1 -30.84 3.71 -7.68
CA MET A 1 -30.80 4.94 -6.86
C MET A 1 -29.62 5.75 -7.40
N ASN A 2 -29.87 6.98 -7.81
CA ASN A 2 -28.86 7.76 -8.55
C ASN A 2 -27.83 8.31 -7.56
N LEU A 3 -26.56 7.94 -7.70
CA LEU A 3 -25.45 8.28 -6.77
C LEU A 3 -25.35 9.79 -6.49
N LEU A 4 -25.76 10.61 -7.45
CA LEU A 4 -25.67 12.07 -7.40
C LEU A 4 -26.76 12.77 -6.54
N TYR A 5 -27.80 12.05 -6.12
CA TYR A 5 -28.90 12.66 -5.36
C TYR A 5 -28.68 12.72 -3.84
N THR A 6 -27.65 12.04 -3.34
CA THR A 6 -27.46 11.86 -1.88
C THR A 6 -26.19 12.53 -1.33
N LEU A 7 -25.43 13.25 -2.15
CA LEU A 7 -24.09 13.67 -1.79
C LEU A 7 -24.01 15.17 -1.50
N ALA A 8 -24.10 15.52 -0.24
CA ALA A 8 -23.51 16.76 0.26
C ALA A 8 -21.99 16.59 0.26
N LEU A 9 -21.25 17.44 -0.48
CA LEU A 9 -19.78 17.47 -0.57
C LEU A 9 -19.16 16.06 -0.76
N THR A 10 -18.98 15.64 -1.99
CA THR A 10 -18.30 14.38 -2.27
C THR A 10 -17.33 14.59 -3.41
N SER A 11 -16.14 14.04 -3.26
CA SER A 11 -15.20 13.94 -4.37
C SER A 11 -15.61 12.80 -5.29
N VAL A 12 -15.63 13.06 -6.58
CA VAL A 12 -15.93 12.06 -7.62
C VAL A 12 -14.84 12.06 -8.69
N TYR A 13 -14.70 10.92 -9.33
CA TYR A 13 -13.90 10.74 -10.53
C TYR A 13 -14.86 10.64 -11.72
N ILE A 14 -14.59 11.40 -12.78
CA ILE A 14 -15.35 11.35 -14.02
C ILE A 14 -14.39 10.91 -15.12
N PHE A 15 -14.72 9.84 -15.83
CA PHE A 15 -13.85 9.30 -16.86
C PHE A 15 -14.64 8.76 -18.06
N ASN A 16 -13.99 8.76 -19.21
CA ASN A 16 -14.53 8.24 -20.46
C ASN A 16 -14.31 6.73 -20.61
N SER A 17 -14.83 6.15 -21.68
CA SER A 17 -14.67 4.72 -21.99
C SER A 17 -13.23 4.29 -22.30
N GLN A 18 -12.31 5.24 -22.49
CA GLN A 18 -10.88 5.00 -22.73
C GLN A 18 -10.05 5.13 -21.44
N GLY A 19 -10.69 5.33 -20.28
CA GLY A 19 -10.02 5.49 -19.00
C GLY A 19 -9.36 6.86 -18.78
N GLN A 20 -9.65 7.86 -19.62
CA GLN A 20 -9.13 9.20 -19.42
C GLN A 20 -10.08 9.98 -18.50
N TYR A 21 -9.50 10.67 -17.52
CA TYR A 21 -10.25 11.43 -16.53
C TYR A 21 -10.57 12.84 -17.02
N LEU A 22 -11.78 13.29 -16.69
CA LEU A 22 -12.13 14.68 -16.81
C LEU A 22 -11.49 15.47 -15.67
N SER A 23 -10.91 16.61 -16.00
CA SER A 23 -10.46 17.63 -15.07
C SER A 23 -10.97 18.99 -15.53
N VAL A 24 -10.82 19.98 -14.69
CA VAL A 24 -11.16 21.37 -14.97
C VAL A 24 -9.88 22.18 -15.00
N GLY A 25 -9.62 22.85 -16.12
CA GLY A 25 -8.46 23.72 -16.28
C GLY A 25 -8.58 25.01 -15.46
N GLU A 26 -7.53 25.80 -15.42
CA GLU A 26 -7.50 27.09 -14.72
C GLU A 26 -8.53 28.09 -15.26
N ASP A 27 -8.90 27.97 -16.52
CA ASP A 27 -9.96 28.75 -17.17
C ASP A 27 -11.37 28.20 -16.90
N GLY A 28 -11.50 27.18 -16.05
CA GLY A 28 -12.74 26.50 -15.71
C GLY A 28 -13.26 25.55 -16.79
N LYS A 29 -12.56 25.40 -17.91
CA LYS A 29 -13.00 24.52 -19.01
C LYS A 29 -12.56 23.08 -18.81
N PRO A 30 -13.29 22.12 -19.44
CA PRO A 30 -12.94 20.72 -19.35
C PRO A 30 -11.61 20.42 -20.03
N VAL A 31 -10.78 19.64 -19.36
CA VAL A 31 -9.53 19.10 -19.89
C VAL A 31 -9.43 17.60 -19.57
N LEU A 32 -8.65 16.85 -20.36
CA LEU A 32 -8.37 15.44 -20.08
C LEU A 32 -7.11 15.29 -19.25
N SER A 33 -7.19 14.44 -18.24
CA SER A 33 -6.04 13.97 -17.46
C SER A 33 -5.84 12.48 -17.67
N LYS A 34 -4.57 12.06 -17.77
CA LYS A 34 -4.19 10.64 -17.74
C LYS A 34 -4.11 10.09 -16.32
N LYS A 35 -4.04 10.98 -15.32
CA LYS A 35 -4.05 10.61 -13.91
C LYS A 35 -5.43 10.84 -13.33
N PRO A 36 -5.86 10.01 -12.35
CA PRO A 36 -7.09 10.26 -11.62
C PRO A 36 -7.11 11.65 -11.01
N VAL A 37 -8.17 12.36 -11.26
CA VAL A 37 -8.44 13.67 -10.66
C VAL A 37 -9.76 13.57 -9.93
N ALA A 38 -9.68 13.67 -8.60
CA ALA A 38 -10.87 13.80 -7.78
C ALA A 38 -11.41 15.22 -7.90
N MET A 39 -12.69 15.36 -8.22
CA MET A 39 -13.35 16.65 -8.29
C MET A 39 -14.35 16.78 -7.15
N GLU A 40 -14.28 17.88 -6.41
CA GLU A 40 -15.30 18.22 -5.42
C GLU A 40 -16.58 18.60 -6.16
N VAL A 41 -17.69 18.00 -5.72
CA VAL A 41 -19.01 18.24 -6.29
C VAL A 41 -19.85 18.96 -5.26
N THR A 42 -20.30 20.14 -5.59
CA THR A 42 -21.30 20.88 -4.79
C THR A 42 -22.55 21.10 -5.60
N ASP A 43 -23.71 21.13 -4.92
CA ASP A 43 -24.95 21.51 -5.58
C ASP A 43 -24.89 22.98 -6.00
N ALA A 44 -25.31 23.26 -7.21
CA ALA A 44 -25.49 24.64 -7.65
C ALA A 44 -26.62 25.29 -6.81
N THR A 45 -26.35 26.46 -6.24
CA THR A 45 -27.23 27.14 -5.29
C THR A 45 -28.54 27.70 -5.88
N GLU A 46 -28.83 27.41 -7.14
CA GLU A 46 -30.05 27.90 -7.79
C GLU A 46 -31.14 26.84 -7.90
N THR A 47 -32.35 27.26 -7.61
CA THR A 47 -33.61 26.54 -7.52
C THR A 47 -33.79 25.43 -8.56
N PRO A 48 -34.36 24.28 -8.17
CA PRO A 48 -34.46 23.11 -9.02
C PRO A 48 -35.51 23.33 -10.12
N GLN A 49 -35.08 23.64 -11.27
CA GLN A 49 -35.89 23.35 -12.43
C GLN A 49 -35.47 21.98 -12.96
N LYS A 50 -36.38 21.04 -12.92
CA LYS A 50 -36.55 19.76 -13.64
C LYS A 50 -35.39 19.11 -14.40
N GLU A 51 -34.18 19.68 -14.45
CA GLU A 51 -32.97 19.12 -15.03
C GLU A 51 -32.12 18.50 -13.97
N VAL A 52 -31.94 17.23 -14.08
CA VAL A 52 -31.14 16.40 -13.19
C VAL A 52 -29.69 16.91 -13.18
N GLY A 53 -29.27 17.45 -12.04
CA GLY A 53 -27.85 17.52 -11.71
C GLY A 53 -27.06 18.73 -12.22
N ARG A 54 -27.46 19.96 -11.91
CA ARG A 54 -26.51 21.08 -11.99
C ARG A 54 -25.53 20.99 -10.85
N LYS A 55 -24.26 20.90 -11.18
CA LYS A 55 -23.15 20.76 -10.22
C LYS A 55 -22.06 21.78 -10.52
N ASN A 56 -21.41 22.27 -9.47
CA ASN A 56 -20.15 22.99 -9.58
C ASN A 56 -19.01 22.02 -9.28
N PHE A 57 -17.91 22.13 -10.02
CA PHE A 57 -16.72 21.35 -9.77
C PHE A 57 -15.59 22.28 -9.33
N ASN A 58 -14.87 21.87 -8.29
CA ASN A 58 -13.71 22.56 -7.74
C ASN A 58 -13.95 24.06 -7.46
N GLY A 59 -15.17 24.43 -7.03
CA GLY A 59 -15.50 25.80 -6.70
C GLY A 59 -15.49 26.79 -7.89
N THR A 60 -15.54 26.30 -9.12
CA THR A 60 -15.63 27.15 -10.31
C THR A 60 -17.06 27.66 -10.49
N ASP A 61 -17.21 28.86 -11.10
CA ASP A 61 -18.52 29.43 -11.43
C ASP A 61 -19.20 28.74 -12.65
N ILE A 62 -18.54 27.74 -13.22
CA ILE A 62 -19.07 26.99 -14.36
C ILE A 62 -20.09 25.97 -13.85
N LYS A 63 -21.30 26.09 -14.39
CA LYS A 63 -22.40 25.16 -14.09
C LYS A 63 -22.30 23.93 -14.98
N TRP A 64 -22.08 22.80 -14.36
CA TRP A 64 -22.04 21.51 -15.04
C TRP A 64 -23.40 20.83 -14.99
N ILE A 65 -23.76 20.20 -16.08
CA ILE A 65 -25.01 19.45 -16.25
C ILE A 65 -24.63 18.00 -16.52
N LEU A 66 -25.09 17.11 -15.63
CA LEU A 66 -24.90 15.67 -15.78
C LEU A 66 -26.28 15.06 -16.05
N LYS A 67 -26.49 14.52 -17.24
CA LYS A 67 -27.73 13.82 -17.59
C LYS A 67 -27.48 12.32 -17.64
N PRO A 68 -28.25 11.50 -16.91
CA PRO A 68 -28.16 10.06 -17.01
C PRO A 68 -28.38 9.60 -18.46
N SER A 69 -27.55 8.68 -18.91
CA SER A 69 -27.61 8.04 -20.21
C SER A 69 -27.77 6.52 -20.06
N ALA A 70 -27.58 5.75 -21.12
CA ALA A 70 -27.63 4.30 -21.05
C ALA A 70 -26.42 3.72 -20.25
N ASP A 71 -26.56 2.49 -19.76
CA ASP A 71 -25.47 1.71 -19.16
C ASP A 71 -24.76 2.39 -17.96
N ARG A 72 -25.50 3.13 -17.14
CA ARG A 72 -24.97 3.87 -15.97
C ARG A 72 -23.95 4.95 -16.31
N THR A 73 -23.94 5.42 -17.55
CA THR A 73 -23.16 6.56 -17.98
C THR A 73 -23.96 7.86 -17.94
N TYR A 74 -23.28 8.97 -18.17
CA TYR A 74 -23.84 10.31 -18.21
C TYR A 74 -23.38 11.04 -19.45
N THR A 75 -24.25 11.90 -20.00
CA THR A 75 -23.80 12.99 -20.85
C THR A 75 -23.43 14.17 -19.98
N LEU A 76 -22.33 14.83 -20.33
CA LEU A 76 -21.84 16.00 -19.61
C LEU A 76 -21.97 17.24 -20.49
N GLY A 77 -22.52 18.29 -19.93
CA GLY A 77 -22.51 19.60 -20.50
C GLY A 77 -22.06 20.65 -19.50
N TYR A 78 -21.63 21.79 -19.97
CA TYR A 78 -21.33 22.94 -19.11
C TYR A 78 -21.89 24.23 -19.68
N GLN A 79 -22.18 25.18 -18.80
CA GLN A 79 -22.59 26.53 -19.13
C GLN A 79 -21.56 27.49 -18.53
N ASP A 80 -20.94 28.26 -19.39
CA ASP A 80 -20.18 29.45 -18.97
C ASP A 80 -21.17 30.49 -18.42
N SER A 81 -20.70 31.27 -17.43
CA SER A 81 -21.50 32.32 -16.78
C SER A 81 -22.20 33.29 -17.75
N ASN A 82 -21.70 33.40 -18.95
CA ASN A 82 -22.22 34.27 -19.98
C ASN A 82 -22.94 33.52 -21.14
N ALA A 83 -23.06 32.19 -21.07
CA ALA A 83 -23.65 31.41 -22.16
C ALA A 83 -25.08 30.98 -21.83
N TYR A 84 -26.01 31.27 -22.77
CA TYR A 84 -27.40 30.79 -22.68
C TYR A 84 -27.58 29.34 -23.13
N SER A 85 -26.53 28.71 -23.66
CA SER A 85 -26.56 27.36 -24.22
C SER A 85 -25.60 26.43 -23.52
N THR A 86 -25.98 25.16 -23.41
CA THR A 86 -25.13 24.09 -22.86
C THR A 86 -24.19 23.58 -23.94
N ALA A 87 -22.89 23.58 -23.67
CA ALA A 87 -21.89 22.91 -24.47
C ALA A 87 -21.66 21.50 -23.93
N PHE A 88 -22.06 20.47 -24.66
CA PHE A 88 -21.84 19.07 -24.30
C PHE A 88 -20.41 18.64 -24.62
N VAL A 89 -19.84 17.86 -23.72
CA VAL A 89 -18.43 17.46 -23.73
C VAL A 89 -18.30 16.04 -24.26
N TYR A 90 -17.42 15.84 -25.21
CA TYR A 90 -17.06 14.54 -25.74
C TYR A 90 -15.56 14.46 -26.06
N THR A 91 -15.06 13.26 -26.29
CA THR A 91 -13.66 13.06 -26.66
C THR A 91 -13.52 12.83 -28.15
N GLN A 92 -12.57 13.51 -28.77
CA GLN A 92 -12.24 13.36 -30.19
C GLN A 92 -10.71 13.38 -30.34
N ASN A 93 -10.16 12.35 -30.98
CA ASN A 93 -8.70 12.23 -31.18
C ASN A 93 -7.85 12.43 -29.91
N GLY A 94 -8.33 11.91 -28.78
CA GLY A 94 -7.64 12.01 -27.48
C GLY A 94 -7.68 13.40 -26.83
N THR A 95 -8.53 14.30 -27.32
CA THR A 95 -8.74 15.64 -26.76
C THR A 95 -10.23 15.87 -26.46
N ILE A 96 -10.51 16.90 -25.65
CA ILE A 96 -11.89 17.37 -25.45
C ILE A 96 -12.38 18.13 -26.69
N ALA A 97 -13.57 17.79 -27.10
CA ALA A 97 -14.37 18.56 -28.06
C ALA A 97 -15.74 18.87 -27.43
N THR A 98 -16.41 19.88 -27.96
CA THR A 98 -17.73 20.29 -27.48
C THR A 98 -18.71 20.45 -28.64
N SER A 99 -19.99 20.20 -28.35
CA SER A 99 -21.11 20.39 -29.24
C SER A 99 -22.27 21.03 -28.49
N TYR A 100 -23.08 21.84 -29.18
CA TYR A 100 -24.35 22.34 -28.64
C TYR A 100 -25.50 21.34 -28.76
N GLU A 101 -25.28 20.23 -29.47
CA GLU A 101 -26.20 19.11 -29.53
C GLU A 101 -25.82 18.07 -28.47
N GLU A 102 -26.81 17.58 -27.74
CA GLU A 102 -26.61 16.53 -26.74
C GLU A 102 -26.18 15.20 -27.42
N PRO A 103 -25.09 14.58 -27.00
CA PRO A 103 -24.65 13.31 -27.57
C PRO A 103 -25.69 12.22 -27.36
N ALA A 104 -26.02 11.47 -28.42
CA ALA A 104 -26.86 10.29 -28.30
C ALA A 104 -26.22 9.23 -27.35
N ALA A 105 -27.04 8.47 -26.65
CA ALA A 105 -26.57 7.42 -25.73
C ALA A 105 -25.67 6.37 -26.40
N THR A 106 -25.80 6.18 -27.69
CA THR A 106 -24.98 5.28 -28.50
C THR A 106 -23.64 5.88 -28.92
N PHE A 107 -23.46 7.20 -28.78
CA PHE A 107 -22.19 7.88 -29.08
C PHE A 107 -21.23 7.77 -27.90
N LYS A 108 -20.44 6.70 -27.83
CA LYS A 108 -19.55 6.38 -26.74
C LYS A 108 -18.56 7.49 -26.35
N PRO A 109 -17.96 8.27 -27.27
CA PRO A 109 -17.10 9.39 -26.90
C PRO A 109 -17.76 10.49 -26.08
N GLY A 110 -19.09 10.62 -26.11
CA GLY A 110 -19.87 11.55 -25.29
C GLY A 110 -20.44 10.93 -24.01
N GLN A 111 -20.07 9.70 -23.70
CA GLN A 111 -20.55 9.01 -22.50
C GLN A 111 -19.46 8.98 -21.43
N TRP A 112 -19.83 9.39 -20.23
CA TRP A 112 -18.93 9.52 -19.09
C TRP A 112 -19.40 8.67 -17.92
N THR A 113 -18.47 8.05 -17.24
CA THR A 113 -18.74 7.35 -15.98
C THR A 113 -18.41 8.26 -14.80
N VAL A 114 -19.28 8.27 -13.80
CA VAL A 114 -19.05 8.97 -12.53
C VAL A 114 -18.90 7.95 -11.42
N SER A 115 -17.82 8.04 -10.69
CA SER A 115 -17.47 7.08 -9.63
C SER A 115 -16.90 7.81 -8.40
N THR A 116 -17.10 7.24 -7.23
CA THR A 116 -16.42 7.69 -5.99
C THR A 116 -15.01 7.11 -5.85
N GLN A 117 -14.65 6.18 -6.72
CA GLN A 117 -13.33 5.56 -6.76
C GLN A 117 -12.71 5.74 -8.15
N PRO A 118 -11.38 5.86 -8.26
CA PRO A 118 -10.71 5.87 -9.54
C PRO A 118 -10.85 4.50 -10.25
N LEU A 119 -10.58 4.46 -11.54
CA LEU A 119 -10.42 3.20 -12.26
C LEU A 119 -9.16 2.48 -11.78
N THR A 120 -9.30 1.19 -11.54
CA THR A 120 -8.20 0.31 -11.18
C THR A 120 -8.12 -0.87 -12.16
N GLN A 121 -6.93 -1.44 -12.27
CA GLN A 121 -6.69 -2.72 -12.93
C GLN A 121 -6.54 -3.77 -11.83
N GLU A 122 -6.98 -4.99 -12.08
CA GLU A 122 -6.83 -6.06 -11.11
C GLU A 122 -5.61 -6.92 -11.42
N VAL A 123 -4.81 -7.21 -10.41
CA VAL A 123 -3.68 -8.15 -10.48
C VAL A 123 -3.79 -9.17 -9.35
N VAL A 124 -3.69 -10.43 -9.71
CA VAL A 124 -3.65 -11.54 -8.74
C VAL A 124 -2.24 -12.10 -8.70
N LEU A 125 -1.64 -12.08 -7.53
CA LEU A 125 -0.33 -12.65 -7.23
C LEU A 125 -0.53 -13.87 -6.35
N ASP A 126 -0.03 -15.03 -6.80
CA ASP A 126 -0.19 -16.31 -6.09
C ASP A 126 1.19 -16.93 -5.83
N GLU A 127 1.52 -17.18 -4.55
CA GLU A 127 2.82 -17.74 -4.16
C GLU A 127 3.14 -19.09 -4.81
N LYS A 128 2.12 -19.78 -5.33
CA LYS A 128 2.26 -21.10 -5.96
C LYS A 128 2.31 -21.05 -7.48
N ALA A 129 2.08 -19.86 -8.05
CA ALA A 129 2.06 -19.67 -9.51
C ALA A 129 3.39 -19.07 -10.01
N LYS A 130 3.65 -19.31 -11.29
CA LYS A 130 4.74 -18.60 -11.99
C LYS A 130 4.41 -17.10 -12.00
N TYR A 131 5.41 -16.27 -11.71
CA TYR A 131 5.29 -14.83 -11.84
C TYR A 131 5.44 -14.41 -13.31
N THR A 132 4.59 -13.49 -13.70
CA THR A 132 4.73 -12.77 -14.96
C THR A 132 4.52 -11.29 -14.66
N HIS A 133 5.47 -10.47 -15.04
CA HIS A 133 5.34 -9.02 -14.85
C HIS A 133 4.06 -8.51 -15.50
N PRO A 134 3.16 -7.85 -14.75
CA PRO A 134 1.90 -7.36 -15.30
C PRO A 134 2.14 -6.30 -16.39
N THR A 135 1.29 -6.32 -17.40
CA THR A 135 1.24 -5.23 -18.38
C THR A 135 0.17 -4.24 -17.98
N PHE A 136 0.56 -3.01 -17.69
CA PHE A 136 -0.37 -1.98 -17.23
C PHE A 136 -0.85 -1.10 -18.37
N SER A 137 -2.13 -0.72 -18.33
CA SER A 137 -2.67 0.28 -19.23
C SER A 137 -2.16 1.66 -18.84
N ALA A 138 -1.65 2.42 -19.82
CA ALA A 138 -1.18 3.79 -19.60
C ALA A 138 -2.30 4.75 -19.11
N ASN A 139 -3.56 4.40 -19.36
CA ASN A 139 -4.71 5.21 -18.98
C ASN A 139 -5.32 4.83 -17.62
N ILE A 140 -4.88 3.73 -17.01
CA ILE A 140 -5.37 3.26 -15.71
C ILE A 140 -4.15 3.06 -14.82
N PRO A 141 -3.69 4.10 -14.14
CA PRO A 141 -2.43 4.08 -13.40
C PRO A 141 -2.51 3.34 -12.07
N TYR A 142 -3.70 2.98 -11.61
CA TYR A 142 -3.88 2.30 -10.32
C TYR A 142 -4.24 0.83 -10.49
N VAL A 143 -3.74 0.03 -9.57
CA VAL A 143 -3.89 -1.43 -9.55
C VAL A 143 -4.46 -1.86 -8.21
N ASP A 144 -5.49 -2.69 -8.24
CA ASP A 144 -5.96 -3.43 -7.07
C ASP A 144 -5.30 -4.80 -7.07
N VAL A 145 -4.52 -5.07 -6.04
CA VAL A 145 -3.72 -6.29 -5.95
C VAL A 145 -4.39 -7.27 -4.99
N THR A 146 -4.56 -8.50 -5.44
CA THR A 146 -4.90 -9.64 -4.59
C THR A 146 -3.67 -10.53 -4.44
N LEU A 147 -3.09 -10.56 -3.24
CA LEU A 147 -1.94 -11.39 -2.90
C LEU A 147 -2.39 -12.64 -2.14
N LYS A 148 -2.06 -13.82 -2.67
CA LYS A 148 -2.23 -15.11 -2.00
C LYS A 148 -0.88 -15.57 -1.47
N ARG A 149 -0.66 -15.45 -0.17
CA ARG A 149 0.62 -15.68 0.49
C ARG A 149 0.42 -16.20 1.90
N THR A 150 1.00 -17.34 2.22
CA THR A 150 0.96 -17.91 3.57
C THR A 150 1.90 -17.15 4.50
N LEU A 151 1.34 -16.46 5.49
CA LEU A 151 2.05 -15.76 6.56
C LEU A 151 1.62 -16.30 7.92
N TYR A 152 2.49 -16.21 8.91
CA TYR A 152 2.24 -16.59 10.30
C TYR A 152 2.22 -15.34 11.17
N ALA A 153 1.15 -15.16 11.95
CA ALA A 153 1.03 -14.04 12.88
C ALA A 153 2.02 -14.17 14.04
N ASP A 154 2.48 -13.04 14.55
CA ASP A 154 3.45 -12.94 15.67
C ASP A 154 4.81 -13.61 15.41
N GLU A 155 5.07 -13.99 14.15
CA GLU A 155 6.34 -14.59 13.71
C GLU A 155 6.96 -13.75 12.58
N TRP A 156 8.30 -13.78 12.49
CA TRP A 156 8.98 -13.15 11.38
C TRP A 156 8.89 -14.02 10.11
N ASN A 157 8.27 -13.46 9.11
CA ASN A 157 8.17 -14.04 7.77
C ASN A 157 9.05 -13.25 6.80
N THR A 158 9.61 -13.91 5.80
CA THR A 158 10.25 -13.21 4.68
C THR A 158 9.19 -12.73 3.70
N LEU A 159 9.38 -11.54 3.15
CA LEU A 159 8.46 -10.96 2.16
C LEU A 159 9.25 -10.17 1.11
N CYS A 160 8.87 -10.36 -0.15
CA CYS A 160 9.33 -9.54 -1.25
C CYS A 160 8.15 -9.30 -2.21
N LEU A 161 7.77 -8.05 -2.37
CA LEU A 161 6.64 -7.67 -3.21
C LEU A 161 7.12 -6.87 -4.42
N PRO A 162 6.51 -7.05 -5.61
CA PRO A 162 6.83 -6.23 -6.77
C PRO A 162 6.22 -4.83 -6.72
N PHE A 163 5.49 -4.49 -5.67
CA PHE A 163 4.85 -3.20 -5.45
C PHE A 163 5.09 -2.71 -4.02
N PRO A 164 5.08 -1.38 -3.78
CA PRO A 164 5.31 -0.82 -2.46
C PRO A 164 4.04 -0.87 -1.61
N LEU A 165 4.22 -0.84 -0.28
CA LEU A 165 3.15 -0.63 0.68
C LEU A 165 3.52 0.45 1.68
N SER A 166 2.59 1.38 1.88
CA SER A 166 2.69 2.41 2.92
C SER A 166 2.40 1.84 4.31
N ALA A 167 2.80 2.56 5.34
CA ALA A 167 2.50 2.21 6.73
C ALA A 167 0.99 1.99 6.98
N SER A 168 0.13 2.81 6.38
CA SER A 168 -1.32 2.66 6.52
C SER A 168 -1.84 1.37 5.89
N GLN A 169 -1.38 1.02 4.68
CA GLN A 169 -1.78 -0.22 4.01
C GLN A 169 -1.30 -1.47 4.77
N ILE A 170 -0.11 -1.42 5.37
CA ILE A 170 0.43 -2.48 6.23
C ILE A 170 -0.46 -2.64 7.47
N ALA A 171 -0.76 -1.55 8.17
CA ALA A 171 -1.59 -1.56 9.37
C ALA A 171 -3.03 -2.02 9.11
N GLU A 172 -3.65 -1.56 8.04
CA GLU A 172 -5.00 -1.98 7.64
C GLU A 172 -5.05 -3.48 7.34
N THR A 173 -4.03 -4.01 6.67
CA THR A 173 -4.00 -5.42 6.21
C THR A 173 -3.67 -6.37 7.34
N TRP A 174 -2.59 -6.11 8.08
CA TRP A 174 -2.01 -7.05 9.03
C TRP A 174 -2.07 -6.60 10.49
N GLY A 175 -2.58 -5.41 10.78
CA GLY A 175 -2.70 -4.84 12.13
C GLY A 175 -1.67 -3.75 12.42
N GLU A 176 -2.03 -2.83 13.32
CA GLU A 176 -1.20 -1.67 13.67
C GLU A 176 0.10 -2.04 14.39
N ALA A 177 0.15 -3.20 15.07
CA ALA A 177 1.35 -3.69 15.73
C ALA A 177 2.26 -4.52 14.80
N THR A 178 1.93 -4.63 13.52
CA THR A 178 2.77 -5.27 12.51
C THR A 178 4.13 -4.59 12.42
N LYS A 179 5.18 -5.39 12.38
CA LYS A 179 6.56 -4.90 12.25
C LYS A 179 7.11 -5.30 10.91
N VAL A 180 7.84 -4.39 10.29
CA VAL A 180 8.62 -4.63 9.06
C VAL A 180 10.07 -4.31 9.34
N ALA A 181 10.99 -5.05 8.72
CA ALA A 181 12.40 -4.81 8.89
C ALA A 181 13.19 -5.10 7.60
N GLU A 182 14.22 -4.30 7.38
CA GLU A 182 15.11 -4.37 6.24
C GLU A 182 16.50 -4.84 6.64
N PHE A 183 17.18 -5.52 5.73
CA PHE A 183 18.57 -5.91 5.91
C PHE A 183 19.47 -4.69 5.72
N VAL A 184 20.15 -4.22 6.78
CA VAL A 184 20.89 -2.95 6.75
C VAL A 184 22.39 -3.12 6.95
N SER A 185 22.80 -4.11 7.72
CA SER A 185 24.23 -4.31 8.01
C SER A 185 24.53 -5.75 8.35
N LYS A 186 25.80 -6.08 8.53
CA LYS A 186 26.26 -7.40 8.90
C LYS A 186 27.50 -7.36 9.79
N SER A 187 27.68 -8.38 10.61
CA SER A 187 28.97 -8.75 11.20
C SER A 187 29.54 -10.02 10.51
N GLU A 188 30.59 -10.59 11.06
CA GLU A 188 31.17 -11.84 10.52
C GLU A 188 30.19 -13.02 10.55
N THR A 189 29.32 -13.05 11.54
CA THR A 189 28.41 -14.19 11.79
C THR A 189 26.94 -13.81 11.90
N ARG A 190 26.59 -12.52 11.70
CA ARG A 190 25.21 -12.06 11.91
C ARG A 190 24.75 -11.12 10.80
N ALA A 191 23.61 -11.40 10.23
CA ALA A 191 22.85 -10.46 9.41
C ALA A 191 22.01 -9.55 10.33
N ILE A 192 22.09 -8.24 10.12
CA ILE A 192 21.47 -7.24 10.99
C ILE A 192 20.37 -6.54 10.21
N PHE A 193 19.18 -6.54 10.80
CA PHE A 193 17.99 -5.90 10.28
C PHE A 193 17.64 -4.68 11.12
N ASP A 194 17.00 -3.69 10.49
CA ASP A 194 16.46 -2.52 11.17
C ASP A 194 14.98 -2.34 10.83
N TYR A 195 14.24 -1.78 11.75
CA TYR A 195 12.80 -1.57 11.59
C TYR A 195 12.54 -0.47 10.56
N CYS A 196 11.52 -0.71 9.72
CA CYS A 196 11.00 0.28 8.79
C CYS A 196 9.46 0.31 8.84
N ASN A 197 8.88 1.39 8.31
CA ASN A 197 7.42 1.59 8.35
C ASN A 197 6.73 1.28 7.03
N GLU A 198 7.49 1.07 5.97
CA GLU A 198 6.99 0.88 4.61
C GLU A 198 7.67 -0.33 3.97
N ILE A 199 7.08 -0.87 2.92
CA ILE A 199 7.67 -1.89 2.08
C ILE A 199 7.97 -1.27 0.73
N GLU A 200 9.23 -1.25 0.33
CA GLU A 200 9.65 -0.79 -0.99
C GLU A 200 9.42 -1.90 -2.05
N ALA A 201 9.02 -1.49 -3.25
CA ALA A 201 8.86 -2.41 -4.37
C ALA A 201 10.19 -3.09 -4.73
N GLY A 202 10.17 -4.41 -4.85
CA GLY A 202 11.36 -5.17 -5.23
C GLY A 202 12.44 -5.28 -4.16
N LYS A 203 12.18 -4.82 -2.94
CA LYS A 203 13.15 -4.90 -1.84
C LYS A 203 12.79 -6.03 -0.89
N PRO A 204 13.67 -7.03 -0.71
CA PRO A 204 13.46 -8.09 0.25
C PRO A 204 13.39 -7.54 1.68
N CYS A 205 12.42 -7.98 2.46
CA CYS A 205 12.22 -7.55 3.84
C CYS A 205 11.74 -8.71 4.73
N LEU A 206 11.71 -8.46 6.03
CA LEU A 206 11.04 -9.29 7.02
C LEU A 206 9.76 -8.60 7.46
N ILE A 207 8.71 -9.38 7.69
CA ILE A 207 7.44 -8.92 8.25
C ILE A 207 7.00 -9.81 9.41
N CYS A 208 6.55 -9.21 10.50
CA CYS A 208 5.93 -9.88 11.64
C CYS A 208 4.49 -9.34 11.76
N PRO A 209 3.50 -9.97 11.09
CA PRO A 209 2.12 -9.52 11.13
C PRO A 209 1.52 -9.65 12.53
N GLU A 210 0.73 -8.68 12.97
CA GLU A 210 -0.08 -8.81 14.19
C GLU A 210 -1.21 -9.84 13.97
N ARG A 211 -1.75 -9.88 12.76
CA ARG A 211 -2.83 -10.81 12.37
C ARG A 211 -2.68 -11.27 10.93
N VAL A 212 -3.26 -12.41 10.62
CA VAL A 212 -3.37 -12.96 9.26
C VAL A 212 -4.81 -13.36 8.98
N THR A 213 -5.19 -13.39 7.70
CA THR A 213 -6.51 -13.90 7.31
C THR A 213 -6.51 -15.44 7.28
N GLU A 214 -7.62 -16.07 7.61
CA GLU A 214 -7.76 -17.54 7.52
C GLU A 214 -7.53 -18.06 6.10
N THR A 215 -7.92 -17.28 5.10
CA THR A 215 -7.78 -17.63 3.68
C THR A 215 -6.39 -17.36 3.13
N GLN A 216 -5.51 -16.66 3.88
CA GLN A 216 -4.18 -16.23 3.43
C GLN A 216 -4.23 -15.40 2.13
N VAL A 217 -5.30 -14.62 1.98
CA VAL A 217 -5.55 -13.73 0.84
C VAL A 217 -5.63 -12.30 1.34
N TYR A 218 -4.78 -11.44 0.79
CA TYR A 218 -4.66 -10.03 1.16
C TYR A 218 -4.99 -9.15 -0.03
N LYS A 219 -5.69 -8.05 0.21
CA LYS A 219 -6.11 -7.12 -0.84
C LYS A 219 -5.55 -5.74 -0.59
N PHE A 220 -4.96 -5.16 -1.61
CA PHE A 220 -4.39 -3.82 -1.60
C PHE A 220 -5.01 -3.01 -2.73
N ALA A 221 -5.69 -1.94 -2.39
CA ALA A 221 -6.34 -1.07 -3.35
C ALA A 221 -5.44 0.11 -3.74
N GLY A 222 -5.55 0.53 -5.00
CA GLY A 222 -5.00 1.79 -5.46
C GLY A 222 -3.47 1.87 -5.51
N ILE A 223 -2.77 0.76 -5.73
CA ILE A 223 -1.32 0.76 -5.94
C ILE A 223 -0.99 1.48 -7.25
N ASP A 224 -0.08 2.44 -7.23
CA ASP A 224 0.39 3.11 -8.46
C ASP A 224 1.21 2.14 -9.31
N ALA A 225 0.74 1.83 -10.51
CA ALA A 225 1.40 0.93 -11.45
C ALA A 225 2.83 1.38 -11.83
N ASN A 226 3.11 2.69 -11.76
CA ASN A 226 4.45 3.21 -12.05
C ASN A 226 5.46 2.95 -10.92
N THR A 227 5.00 2.50 -9.76
CA THR A 227 5.87 2.12 -8.64
C THR A 227 6.18 0.62 -8.61
N TRP A 228 5.70 -0.13 -9.60
CA TRP A 228 5.97 -1.56 -9.70
C TRP A 228 7.47 -1.81 -9.99
N ALA A 229 8.06 -2.80 -9.34
CA ALA A 229 9.47 -3.12 -9.52
C ALA A 229 9.76 -3.59 -10.96
N GLU A 230 10.79 -3.04 -11.56
CA GLU A 230 11.21 -3.42 -12.92
C GLU A 230 11.93 -4.77 -12.95
N SER A 231 12.58 -5.15 -11.84
CA SER A 231 13.38 -6.38 -11.77
C SER A 231 12.55 -7.56 -11.28
N ASP A 232 12.62 -8.67 -12.01
CA ASP A 232 12.05 -9.95 -11.61
C ASP A 232 12.98 -10.75 -10.66
N SER A 233 14.19 -10.24 -10.41
CA SER A 233 15.19 -10.86 -9.55
C SER A 233 15.68 -9.87 -8.49
N PRO A 234 14.81 -9.55 -7.52
CA PRO A 234 15.10 -8.56 -6.50
C PRO A 234 16.18 -9.06 -5.53
N GLU A 235 17.17 -8.24 -5.26
CA GLU A 235 18.19 -8.54 -4.26
C GLU A 235 18.63 -7.26 -3.54
N HIS A 236 18.98 -7.41 -2.27
CA HIS A 236 19.64 -6.37 -1.49
C HIS A 236 20.94 -6.91 -0.91
N ARG A 237 22.06 -6.24 -1.18
CA ARG A 237 23.40 -6.71 -0.82
C ARG A 237 24.04 -5.81 0.24
N VAL A 238 24.57 -6.43 1.26
CA VAL A 238 25.42 -5.77 2.26
C VAL A 238 26.73 -6.56 2.39
N GLY A 239 27.79 -6.01 1.85
CA GLY A 239 29.09 -6.66 1.83
C GLY A 239 29.08 -7.96 1.03
N ASP A 240 29.32 -9.07 1.68
CA ASP A 240 29.35 -10.42 1.12
C ASP A 240 28.09 -11.26 1.41
N ILE A 241 27.05 -10.63 1.93
CA ILE A 241 25.73 -11.25 2.11
C ILE A 241 24.73 -10.56 1.19
N LYS A 242 23.94 -11.38 0.50
CA LYS A 242 22.77 -10.93 -0.26
C LYS A 242 21.51 -11.40 0.44
N PHE A 243 20.52 -10.53 0.52
CA PHE A 243 19.14 -10.88 0.82
C PHE A 243 18.41 -10.94 -0.50
N VAL A 244 18.09 -12.14 -0.96
CA VAL A 244 17.56 -12.43 -2.30
C VAL A 244 16.07 -12.66 -2.19
N GLY A 245 15.28 -11.85 -2.89
CA GLY A 245 13.84 -12.02 -3.04
C GLY A 245 13.48 -12.76 -4.32
N PHE A 246 12.28 -13.30 -4.37
CA PHE A 246 11.72 -13.93 -5.56
C PHE A 246 10.19 -13.91 -5.51
N TYR A 247 9.56 -13.83 -6.69
CA TYR A 247 8.11 -13.67 -6.82
C TYR A 247 7.39 -14.97 -7.19
N GLU A 248 8.12 -16.01 -7.60
CA GLU A 248 7.56 -17.30 -8.04
C GLU A 248 8.17 -18.47 -7.26
N PRO A 249 7.59 -19.67 -7.34
CA PRO A 249 8.19 -20.86 -6.77
C PRO A 249 9.63 -21.05 -7.25
N THR A 250 10.55 -21.08 -6.31
CA THR A 250 11.99 -21.04 -6.58
C THR A 250 12.72 -22.15 -5.86
N LEU A 251 13.70 -22.75 -6.54
CA LEU A 251 14.63 -23.70 -5.97
C LEU A 251 15.80 -22.96 -5.29
N VAL A 252 15.70 -22.79 -3.97
CA VAL A 252 16.76 -22.20 -3.15
C VAL A 252 17.89 -23.22 -3.02
N LYS A 253 19.09 -22.80 -3.38
CA LYS A 253 20.22 -23.70 -3.46
C LYS A 253 20.80 -24.04 -2.11
N LYS A 254 21.34 -25.26 -2.00
CA LYS A 254 22.22 -25.69 -0.92
C LYS A 254 23.30 -24.63 -0.66
N GLY A 255 23.60 -24.37 0.62
CA GLY A 255 24.56 -23.35 1.05
C GLY A 255 23.93 -21.98 1.32
N SER A 256 22.67 -21.77 0.92
CA SER A 256 21.88 -20.59 1.30
C SER A 256 21.34 -20.73 2.71
N TYR A 257 20.77 -19.62 3.23
CA TYR A 257 20.14 -19.58 4.54
C TYR A 257 18.67 -19.22 4.39
N ALA A 258 17.80 -20.07 4.91
CA ALA A 258 16.34 -19.89 4.89
C ALA A 258 15.82 -19.56 6.29
N PHE A 259 14.84 -18.64 6.33
CA PHE A 259 14.07 -18.37 7.55
C PHE A 259 13.00 -19.46 7.70
N GLY A 260 12.95 -20.08 8.86
CA GLY A 260 11.98 -21.11 9.20
C GLY A 260 11.26 -20.82 10.50
N ASP A 261 10.64 -21.85 11.05
CA ASP A 261 9.79 -21.74 12.23
C ASP A 261 10.50 -21.10 13.41
N VAL A 262 9.73 -20.41 14.24
CA VAL A 262 10.18 -19.79 15.50
C VAL A 262 11.39 -18.86 15.30
N ASN A 263 11.35 -18.06 14.22
CA ASN A 263 12.39 -17.06 13.91
C ASN A 263 13.82 -17.65 13.77
N THR A 264 13.92 -18.90 13.35
CA THR A 264 15.21 -19.58 13.19
C THR A 264 15.74 -19.42 11.75
N LEU A 265 17.04 -19.15 11.63
CA LEU A 265 17.74 -19.13 10.35
C LEU A 265 18.48 -20.45 10.16
N TYR A 266 18.13 -21.19 9.11
CA TYR A 266 18.68 -22.50 8.78
C TYR A 266 19.66 -22.40 7.62
N HIS A 267 20.85 -22.98 7.79
CA HIS A 267 21.75 -23.25 6.68
C HIS A 267 21.24 -24.48 5.90
N LEU A 268 21.08 -24.36 4.59
CA LEU A 268 20.55 -25.42 3.76
C LEU A 268 21.62 -26.43 3.37
N ASP A 269 21.49 -27.66 3.81
CA ASP A 269 22.36 -28.76 3.44
C ASP A 269 21.98 -29.44 2.11
N ILE A 270 20.76 -29.15 1.62
CA ILE A 270 20.19 -29.63 0.36
C ILE A 270 19.45 -28.47 -0.31
N ASP A 271 19.20 -28.62 -1.64
CA ASP A 271 18.33 -27.72 -2.38
C ASP A 271 16.90 -27.79 -1.82
N MET A 272 16.22 -26.64 -1.67
CA MET A 272 14.88 -26.54 -1.11
C MET A 272 13.94 -25.78 -2.04
N ASN A 273 12.76 -26.33 -2.31
CA ASN A 273 11.71 -25.61 -3.01
C ASN A 273 10.99 -24.66 -2.06
N ALA A 274 10.86 -23.41 -2.45
CA ALA A 274 10.12 -22.40 -1.73
C ALA A 274 9.05 -21.77 -2.62
N ASN A 275 7.90 -21.44 -2.06
CA ASN A 275 6.83 -20.69 -2.74
C ASN A 275 7.27 -19.24 -2.96
N GLY A 276 6.63 -18.54 -3.90
CA GLY A 276 6.93 -17.17 -4.27
C GLY A 276 6.75 -16.12 -3.15
N TYR A 277 7.14 -14.90 -3.46
CA TYR A 277 7.07 -13.71 -2.57
C TYR A 277 7.80 -13.91 -1.24
N ARG A 278 8.93 -14.59 -1.31
CA ARG A 278 9.81 -14.89 -0.16
C ARG A 278 11.23 -14.38 -0.40
N CYS A 279 12.07 -14.57 0.61
CA CYS A 279 13.49 -14.23 0.54
C CYS A 279 14.34 -15.28 1.26
N TYR A 280 15.61 -15.32 0.89
CA TYR A 280 16.64 -16.08 1.59
C TYR A 280 17.93 -15.27 1.65
N LEU A 281 18.83 -15.62 2.56
CA LEU A 281 20.17 -15.04 2.59
C LEU A 281 21.18 -15.94 1.85
N GLU A 282 22.08 -15.32 1.11
CA GLU A 282 23.17 -15.96 0.39
C GLU A 282 24.51 -15.38 0.85
N ASP A 283 25.43 -16.26 1.26
CA ASP A 283 26.85 -15.90 1.43
C ASP A 283 27.59 -16.08 0.11
N ILE A 284 27.92 -14.98 -0.54
CA ILE A 284 28.58 -15.01 -1.85
C ILE A 284 30.02 -15.56 -1.80
N THR A 285 30.61 -15.66 -0.62
CA THR A 285 31.94 -16.29 -0.45
C THR A 285 31.84 -17.80 -0.33
N GLY A 286 30.67 -18.31 0.04
CA GLY A 286 30.43 -19.74 0.27
C GLY A 286 31.25 -20.34 1.42
N THR A 287 31.82 -19.51 2.27
CA THR A 287 32.77 -19.95 3.31
C THR A 287 32.11 -20.05 4.70
N ARG A 288 30.98 -19.35 4.91
CA ARG A 288 30.29 -19.37 6.21
C ARG A 288 29.49 -20.64 6.38
N ARG A 289 29.62 -21.24 7.55
CA ARG A 289 28.82 -22.40 7.97
C ARG A 289 27.75 -22.02 8.99
N GLN A 290 27.89 -20.87 9.60
CA GLN A 290 26.94 -20.35 10.61
C GLN A 290 26.69 -18.87 10.35
N LEU A 291 25.44 -18.53 10.13
CA LEU A 291 24.96 -17.16 10.09
C LEU A 291 23.76 -17.08 11.04
N THR A 292 23.75 -16.07 11.84
CA THR A 292 22.59 -15.71 12.69
C THR A 292 21.97 -14.44 12.15
N TRP A 293 20.83 -14.06 12.66
CA TRP A 293 20.19 -12.80 12.30
C TRP A 293 19.65 -12.10 13.55
N GLY A 294 19.33 -10.84 13.44
CA GLY A 294 18.70 -10.07 14.52
C GLY A 294 18.74 -8.58 14.23
N PHE A 295 18.34 -7.82 15.22
CA PHE A 295 18.31 -6.36 15.17
C PHE A 295 19.58 -5.80 15.79
N ASP A 296 19.95 -4.56 15.39
CA ASP A 296 21.06 -3.87 16.03
C ASP A 296 20.66 -3.43 17.44
N ASP A 297 21.26 -4.08 18.45
CA ASP A 297 21.04 -3.74 19.86
C ASP A 297 21.76 -2.43 20.26
N ASN A 298 22.52 -1.81 19.32
CA ASN A 298 23.29 -0.59 19.54
C ASN A 298 22.54 0.70 19.22
N THR A 299 21.26 0.66 18.88
CA THR A 299 20.47 1.89 18.82
C THR A 299 20.23 2.43 20.23
N THR A 300 21.26 3.04 20.81
CA THR A 300 21.10 4.06 21.86
C THR A 300 20.52 5.35 21.26
N GLY A 301 19.87 5.25 20.12
CA GLY A 301 19.00 6.27 19.55
C GLY A 301 17.74 6.34 20.40
N ILE A 302 17.52 7.50 20.98
CA ILE A 302 16.26 7.91 21.57
C ILE A 302 15.21 7.87 20.43
N ASP A 303 14.71 6.72 20.14
CA ASP A 303 13.50 6.58 19.34
C ASP A 303 12.31 6.54 20.30
N GLY A 304 11.95 7.78 20.68
CA GLY A 304 10.67 8.01 21.30
C GLY A 304 9.58 7.96 20.25
N THR A 305 9.13 6.76 19.91
CA THR A 305 7.75 6.57 19.41
C THR A 305 7.57 5.11 19.03
N PHE A 306 6.85 4.45 19.78
CA PHE A 306 6.02 3.26 19.74
C PHE A 306 6.21 2.38 20.97
N VAL A 307 6.15 2.99 22.13
CA VAL A 307 5.67 2.25 23.29
C VAL A 307 4.17 2.51 23.37
N LYS A 308 3.37 1.62 22.73
CA LYS A 308 2.00 1.43 23.18
C LYS A 308 2.08 1.20 24.69
N PRO A 309 1.35 1.92 25.54
CA PRO A 309 1.32 1.56 26.94
C PRO A 309 0.66 0.18 27.04
N GLU A 310 1.50 -0.85 27.14
CA GLU A 310 1.01 -2.13 27.62
C GLU A 310 0.44 -1.90 29.02
N ALA A 311 -0.74 -2.48 29.27
CA ALA A 311 -1.31 -2.53 30.60
C ALA A 311 -0.22 -2.91 31.62
N PRO A 312 -0.19 -2.33 32.82
CA PRO A 312 0.92 -2.47 33.73
C PRO A 312 1.23 -3.95 33.98
N LYS A 313 2.31 -4.42 33.38
CA LYS A 313 2.79 -5.79 33.61
C LYS A 313 3.24 -5.88 35.05
N VAL A 314 2.67 -6.82 35.77
CA VAL A 314 3.07 -7.17 37.12
C VAL A 314 4.19 -8.21 37.01
N GLY A 315 5.29 -8.00 37.67
CA GLY A 315 6.42 -8.93 37.65
C GLY A 315 7.44 -8.62 38.73
N ASN A 316 8.47 -9.49 38.83
CA ASN A 316 9.61 -9.22 39.67
C ASN A 316 10.52 -8.20 39.01
N ILE A 317 10.90 -7.15 39.71
CA ILE A 317 11.72 -6.05 39.22
C ILE A 317 13.12 -6.16 39.87
N TYR A 318 14.14 -6.13 39.03
CA TYR A 318 15.54 -6.24 39.43
C TYR A 318 16.32 -5.00 38.95
N THR A 319 17.39 -4.66 39.67
CA THR A 319 18.43 -3.76 39.16
C THR A 319 19.19 -4.43 38.02
N VAL A 320 19.96 -3.67 37.24
CA VAL A 320 20.85 -4.20 36.20
C VAL A 320 21.92 -5.20 36.77
N ASN A 321 22.21 -5.12 38.06
CA ASN A 321 23.14 -6.02 38.75
C ASN A 321 22.43 -7.27 39.32
N GLY A 322 21.17 -7.51 38.97
CA GLY A 322 20.40 -8.69 39.38
C GLY A 322 19.80 -8.63 40.81
N GLN A 323 19.91 -7.50 41.53
CA GLN A 323 19.31 -7.35 42.84
C GLN A 323 17.81 -7.14 42.73
N LEU A 324 17.02 -7.92 43.43
CA LEU A 324 15.57 -7.80 43.47
C LEU A 324 15.13 -6.51 44.15
N VAL A 325 14.37 -5.67 43.46
CA VAL A 325 13.84 -4.38 43.95
C VAL A 325 12.39 -4.52 44.44
N ARG A 326 11.57 -5.24 43.67
CA ARG A 326 10.16 -5.52 44.01
C ARG A 326 9.73 -6.89 43.49
N ARG A 327 8.82 -7.53 44.23
CA ARG A 327 8.21 -8.79 43.83
C ARG A 327 6.77 -8.53 43.35
N ASN A 328 6.40 -9.17 42.24
CA ASN A 328 5.05 -9.21 41.68
C ASN A 328 4.35 -7.84 41.71
N SER A 329 5.05 -6.83 41.20
CA SER A 329 4.63 -5.42 41.26
C SER A 329 4.78 -4.74 39.91
N THR A 330 4.18 -3.58 39.80
CA THR A 330 4.33 -2.68 38.63
C THR A 330 5.55 -1.76 38.82
N ALA A 331 6.00 -1.13 37.76
CA ALA A 331 7.07 -0.12 37.80
C ALA A 331 6.65 1.22 38.40
N ALA A 332 5.41 1.42 38.72
CA ALA A 332 4.90 2.68 39.25
C ALA A 332 5.58 3.03 40.60
N GLY A 333 6.09 4.25 40.71
CA GLY A 333 6.73 4.73 41.94
C GLY A 333 8.13 4.14 42.25
N LEU A 334 8.82 3.62 41.22
CA LEU A 334 10.25 3.38 41.27
C LEU A 334 11.02 4.69 41.10
N ALA A 335 12.19 4.78 41.73
CA ALA A 335 13.12 5.90 41.48
C ALA A 335 13.58 5.87 40.02
N PRO A 336 13.93 7.06 39.43
CA PRO A 336 14.53 7.10 38.10
C PRO A 336 15.75 6.17 38.01
N GLY A 337 15.76 5.32 36.97
CA GLY A 337 16.82 4.33 36.82
C GLY A 337 16.51 3.26 35.78
N VAL A 338 17.47 2.33 35.64
CA VAL A 338 17.34 1.18 34.73
C VAL A 338 17.09 -0.08 35.54
N TYR A 339 16.04 -0.79 35.19
CA TYR A 339 15.59 -2.01 35.85
C TYR A 339 15.37 -3.14 34.85
N ILE A 340 15.25 -4.37 35.34
CA ILE A 340 14.86 -5.55 34.56
C ILE A 340 13.57 -6.11 35.14
N MET A 341 12.53 -6.28 34.30
CA MET A 341 11.26 -6.88 34.69
C MET A 341 10.86 -7.92 33.64
N ASN A 342 10.62 -9.15 34.06
CA ASN A 342 10.28 -10.27 33.17
C ASN A 342 11.29 -10.45 32.00
N GLY A 343 12.59 -10.20 32.27
CA GLY A 343 13.66 -10.31 31.28
C GLY A 343 13.78 -9.09 30.35
N ILE A 344 12.91 -8.09 30.50
CA ILE A 344 12.88 -6.87 29.65
C ILE A 344 13.49 -5.70 30.42
N LYS A 345 14.35 -4.93 29.75
CA LYS A 345 14.93 -3.69 30.29
C LYS A 345 13.85 -2.61 30.39
N LEU A 346 13.70 -2.03 31.56
CA LEU A 346 12.76 -0.96 31.88
C LEU A 346 13.52 0.29 32.29
N ILE A 347 13.22 1.43 31.68
CA ILE A 347 13.79 2.73 32.06
C ILE A 347 12.69 3.52 32.76
N VAL A 348 12.92 3.87 34.02
CA VAL A 348 12.06 4.76 34.80
C VAL A 348 12.69 6.14 34.80
N LYS A 349 11.95 7.14 34.34
CA LYS A 349 12.36 8.55 34.26
C LYS A 349 11.89 9.31 35.47
#